data_6ac55b3fc63528473abdb6438c688d92
#
_entry.id   6ac55b3fc63528473abdb6438c688d92
#
_cell.length_a   1.000
_cell.length_b   1.000
_cell.length_c   1.000
_cell.angle_alpha   90.00
_cell.angle_beta   90.00
_cell.angle_gamma   90.00
#
_symmetry.space_group_name_H-M   'P 1'
#
loop_
_entity.id
_entity.type
_entity.pdbx_description
1 polymer ?
#
loop_
_entity_poly.entity_id
_entity_poly.type
_entity_poly.pdbx_seq_one_letter_code
_entity_poly.pdbx_strand_id
1 'polypeptide(L)'
;MELSLDLKRQYTYADYLTWADDKMRELLNGFIRLMSPAPKLKHAVALRKIGTAMINFIDRNNGNCQVFYAPFDVRFPKNPDKTADDQIYTVVQPDICIVCDSSKLDERGCLGAPDMVVEILSLSSLRYDLNEKYTIYEEGGVKEYWVVSPKEKGINVFILQENGKYDDGTVYEGNTQVPVQTLKGLSISTEALFKD
;
A
#
# COMPACT_ATOMS: atom_id res chain seq x y z
N MET A 1 -22.24 -20.96 -2.77
CA MET A 1 -21.36 -21.97 -3.43
C MET A 1 -19.92 -21.51 -3.18
N GLU A 2 -19.09 -22.31 -2.58
CA GLU A 2 -17.70 -21.90 -2.31
C GLU A 2 -16.94 -21.79 -3.64
N LEU A 3 -16.31 -20.65 -3.89
CA LEU A 3 -15.55 -20.42 -5.12
C LEU A 3 -14.25 -21.23 -5.03
N SER A 4 -14.08 -22.23 -5.90
CA SER A 4 -12.87 -23.03 -5.98
C SER A 4 -11.90 -22.42 -7.00
N LEU A 5 -10.90 -21.68 -6.52
CA LEU A 5 -9.88 -21.06 -7.36
C LEU A 5 -8.59 -21.88 -7.34
N ASP A 6 -7.99 -22.09 -8.49
CA ASP A 6 -6.68 -22.73 -8.61
C ASP A 6 -5.57 -21.73 -8.27
N LEU A 7 -4.94 -21.87 -7.10
CA LEU A 7 -3.87 -20.99 -6.63
C LEU A 7 -2.57 -21.05 -7.46
N LYS A 8 -2.46 -22.00 -8.39
CA LYS A 8 -1.31 -22.11 -9.30
C LYS A 8 -1.56 -21.47 -10.67
N ARG A 9 -2.79 -21.11 -10.96
CA ARG A 9 -3.18 -20.42 -12.19
C ARG A 9 -2.96 -18.91 -12.05
N GLN A 10 -2.57 -18.25 -13.14
CA GLN A 10 -2.61 -16.79 -13.23
C GLN A 10 -4.00 -16.30 -13.59
N TYR A 11 -4.39 -15.20 -12.97
CA TYR A 11 -5.66 -14.51 -13.15
C TYR A 11 -5.41 -13.04 -13.51
N THR A 12 -6.38 -12.47 -14.19
CA THR A 12 -6.43 -11.05 -14.51
C THR A 12 -7.37 -10.31 -13.56
N TYR A 13 -7.36 -8.99 -13.62
CA TYR A 13 -8.34 -8.18 -12.90
C TYR A 13 -9.77 -8.45 -13.39
N ALA A 14 -9.94 -8.74 -14.70
CA ALA A 14 -11.24 -9.16 -15.23
C ALA A 14 -11.75 -10.45 -14.55
N ASP A 15 -10.87 -11.43 -14.31
CA ASP A 15 -11.23 -12.63 -13.53
C ASP A 15 -11.58 -12.25 -12.08
N TYR A 16 -10.75 -11.42 -11.43
CA TYR A 16 -10.92 -10.95 -10.05
C TYR A 16 -12.30 -10.31 -9.81
N LEU A 17 -12.78 -9.50 -10.73
CA LEU A 17 -14.09 -8.85 -10.66
C LEU A 17 -15.28 -9.83 -10.71
N THR A 18 -15.06 -11.07 -11.14
CA THR A 18 -16.11 -12.11 -11.17
C THR A 18 -16.25 -12.87 -9.85
N TRP A 19 -15.33 -12.68 -8.90
CA TRP A 19 -15.32 -13.46 -7.66
C TRP A 19 -16.32 -12.88 -6.66
N ALA A 20 -17.43 -13.57 -6.51
CA ALA A 20 -18.55 -13.18 -5.66
C ALA A 20 -18.56 -13.99 -4.36
N ASP A 21 -17.52 -13.83 -3.55
CA ASP A 21 -17.46 -14.34 -2.18
C ASP A 21 -16.87 -13.28 -1.22
N ASP A 22 -16.97 -13.51 0.09
CA ASP A 22 -16.55 -12.54 1.13
C ASP A 22 -15.04 -12.59 1.43
N LYS A 23 -14.22 -13.26 0.60
CA LYS A 23 -12.78 -13.39 0.83
C LYS A 23 -12.03 -12.22 0.21
N MET A 24 -11.30 -11.51 1.03
CA MET A 24 -10.38 -10.47 0.54
C MET A 24 -9.12 -11.10 -0.06
N ARG A 25 -8.76 -10.63 -1.25
CA ARG A 25 -7.64 -11.16 -2.05
C ARG A 25 -6.89 -10.04 -2.71
N GLU A 26 -5.64 -10.32 -3.02
CA GLU A 26 -4.79 -9.54 -3.91
C GLU A 26 -4.36 -10.43 -5.09
N LEU A 27 -3.96 -9.82 -6.19
CA LEU A 27 -3.26 -10.48 -7.30
C LEU A 27 -1.82 -9.98 -7.37
N LEU A 28 -0.87 -10.86 -7.13
CA LEU A 28 0.56 -10.55 -7.27
C LEU A 28 1.06 -11.25 -8.53
N ASN A 29 1.30 -10.48 -9.59
CA ASN A 29 1.66 -11.02 -10.92
C ASN A 29 0.70 -12.09 -11.44
N GLY A 30 -0.59 -11.95 -11.16
CA GLY A 30 -1.66 -12.87 -11.52
C GLY A 30 -1.92 -14.00 -10.53
N PHE A 31 -1.08 -14.16 -9.52
CA PHE A 31 -1.28 -15.19 -8.51
C PHE A 31 -2.09 -14.65 -7.31
N ILE A 32 -3.05 -15.46 -6.87
CA ILE A 32 -3.91 -15.10 -5.75
C ILE A 32 -3.13 -15.11 -4.45
N ARG A 33 -3.27 -14.03 -3.68
CA ARG A 33 -2.88 -13.95 -2.26
C ARG A 33 -4.12 -13.70 -1.42
N LEU A 34 -4.36 -14.58 -0.47
CA LEU A 34 -5.42 -14.37 0.53
C LEU A 34 -4.93 -13.35 1.54
N MET A 35 -5.71 -12.33 1.77
CA MET A 35 -5.42 -11.35 2.82
C MET A 35 -5.62 -11.98 4.20
N SER A 36 -4.82 -11.53 5.16
CA SER A 36 -4.96 -11.99 6.56
C SER A 36 -6.32 -11.59 7.14
N PRO A 37 -6.86 -12.39 8.07
CA PRO A 37 -8.04 -11.98 8.82
C PRO A 37 -7.78 -10.67 9.58
N ALA A 38 -8.87 -10.08 10.11
CA ALA A 38 -8.89 -8.75 10.73
C ALA A 38 -7.63 -8.37 11.51
N PRO A 39 -7.08 -7.18 11.31
CA PRO A 39 -5.84 -6.75 11.92
C PRO A 39 -5.94 -6.63 13.43
N LYS A 40 -4.84 -6.87 14.16
CA LYS A 40 -4.76 -6.71 15.61
C LYS A 40 -4.80 -5.24 16.01
N LEU A 41 -5.17 -4.97 17.28
CA LEU A 41 -5.31 -3.62 17.83
C LEU A 41 -4.12 -2.69 17.50
N LYS A 42 -2.87 -3.16 17.67
CA LYS A 42 -1.68 -2.32 17.40
C LYS A 42 -1.58 -1.88 15.95
N HIS A 43 -1.95 -2.75 15.01
CA HIS A 43 -2.03 -2.40 13.59
C HIS A 43 -3.10 -1.33 13.35
N ALA A 44 -4.32 -1.54 13.87
CA ALA A 44 -5.41 -0.58 13.72
C ALA A 44 -5.10 0.79 14.34
N VAL A 45 -4.38 0.82 15.48
CA VAL A 45 -3.93 2.07 16.10
C VAL A 45 -2.90 2.78 15.24
N ALA A 46 -1.92 2.07 14.67
CA ALA A 46 -0.92 2.65 13.78
C ALA A 46 -1.57 3.19 12.50
N LEU A 47 -2.45 2.42 11.87
CA LEU A 47 -3.25 2.81 10.72
C LEU A 47 -3.97 4.14 10.96
N ARG A 48 -4.74 4.19 12.04
CA ARG A 48 -5.50 5.39 12.43
C ARG A 48 -4.60 6.60 12.66
N LYS A 49 -3.51 6.44 13.44
CA LYS A 49 -2.63 7.57 13.79
C LYS A 49 -1.91 8.13 12.56
N ILE A 50 -1.37 7.26 11.70
CA ILE A 50 -0.68 7.65 10.45
C ILE A 50 -1.66 8.36 9.52
N GLY A 51 -2.78 7.70 9.21
CA GLY A 51 -3.74 8.27 8.28
C GLY A 51 -4.37 9.57 8.77
N THR A 52 -4.69 9.68 10.07
CA THR A 52 -5.19 10.93 10.65
C THR A 52 -4.17 12.07 10.52
N ALA A 53 -2.87 11.80 10.73
CA ALA A 53 -1.84 12.82 10.59
C ALA A 53 -1.75 13.31 9.13
N MET A 54 -1.81 12.39 8.16
CA MET A 54 -1.75 12.69 6.72
C MET A 54 -2.97 13.49 6.27
N ILE A 55 -4.19 13.04 6.62
CA ILE A 55 -5.44 13.73 6.27
C ILE A 55 -5.47 15.15 6.85
N ASN A 56 -5.19 15.29 8.15
CA ASN A 56 -5.17 16.60 8.79
C ASN A 56 -4.15 17.56 8.18
N PHE A 57 -3.00 17.04 7.72
CA PHE A 57 -1.99 17.85 7.05
C PHE A 57 -2.47 18.31 5.68
N ILE A 58 -3.04 17.41 4.88
CA ILE A 58 -3.58 17.72 3.55
C ILE A 58 -4.68 18.78 3.67
N ASP A 59 -5.64 18.59 4.56
CA ASP A 59 -6.77 19.50 4.76
C ASP A 59 -6.31 20.91 5.19
N ARG A 60 -5.38 20.99 6.16
CA ARG A 60 -4.86 22.27 6.64
C ARG A 60 -4.06 23.06 5.60
N ASN A 61 -3.47 22.37 4.65
CA ASN A 61 -2.64 22.98 3.61
C ASN A 61 -3.36 23.10 2.27
N ASN A 62 -4.68 22.81 2.20
CA ASN A 62 -5.48 22.80 0.99
C ASN A 62 -4.81 21.94 -0.12
N GLY A 63 -4.22 20.81 0.28
CA GLY A 63 -3.56 19.89 -0.64
C GLY A 63 -4.55 19.13 -1.50
N ASN A 64 -4.13 18.71 -2.69
CA ASN A 64 -4.95 17.95 -3.64
C ASN A 64 -4.79 16.43 -3.52
N CYS A 65 -3.90 15.96 -2.63
CA CYS A 65 -3.70 14.53 -2.40
C CYS A 65 -4.89 13.94 -1.61
N GLN A 66 -5.19 12.68 -1.89
CA GLN A 66 -6.23 11.92 -1.19
C GLN A 66 -5.60 10.71 -0.51
N VAL A 67 -6.12 10.36 0.67
CA VAL A 67 -5.67 9.20 1.48
C VAL A 67 -6.72 8.13 1.41
N PHE A 68 -6.33 6.93 1.01
CA PHE A 68 -7.20 5.75 0.94
C PHE A 68 -6.68 4.64 1.86
N TYR A 69 -7.60 3.81 2.32
CA TYR A 69 -7.35 2.67 3.20
C TYR A 69 -7.85 1.38 2.57
N ALA A 70 -7.24 0.27 2.90
CA ALA A 70 -7.79 -1.04 2.57
C ALA A 70 -9.23 -1.21 3.13
N PRO A 71 -10.16 -1.85 2.36
CA PRO A 71 -9.98 -2.35 1.01
C PRO A 71 -10.07 -1.25 -0.05
N PHE A 72 -9.00 -1.05 -0.81
CA PHE A 72 -8.95 -0.11 -1.92
C PHE A 72 -7.98 -0.66 -2.97
N ASP A 73 -8.52 -0.99 -4.14
CA ASP A 73 -7.73 -1.63 -5.20
C ASP A 73 -6.74 -0.64 -5.83
N VAL A 74 -5.46 -1.01 -5.81
CA VAL A 74 -4.39 -0.37 -6.58
C VAL A 74 -3.97 -1.34 -7.67
N ARG A 75 -4.24 -0.97 -8.91
CA ARG A 75 -4.03 -1.80 -10.10
C ARG A 75 -2.78 -1.36 -10.85
N PHE A 76 -1.82 -2.26 -10.99
CA PHE A 76 -0.56 -2.00 -11.68
C PHE A 76 -0.55 -2.65 -13.07
N PRO A 77 -0.84 -1.91 -14.15
CA PRO A 77 -0.65 -2.41 -15.51
C PRO A 77 0.85 -2.56 -15.79
N LYS A 78 1.25 -3.71 -16.38
CA LYS A 78 2.66 -3.92 -16.78
C LYS A 78 3.13 -2.95 -17.87
N ASN A 79 2.19 -2.45 -18.66
CA ASN A 79 2.42 -1.43 -19.67
C ASN A 79 1.40 -0.31 -19.46
N PRO A 80 1.81 0.95 -19.26
CA PRO A 80 0.90 2.08 -19.06
C PRO A 80 -0.17 2.24 -20.17
N ASP A 81 0.12 1.76 -21.38
CA ASP A 81 -0.83 1.82 -22.51
C ASP A 81 -1.83 0.64 -22.53
N LYS A 82 -1.64 -0.36 -21.63
CA LYS A 82 -2.46 -1.58 -21.56
C LYS A 82 -3.21 -1.64 -20.24
N THR A 83 -4.27 -0.86 -20.14
CA THR A 83 -5.06 -0.66 -18.92
C THR A 83 -6.37 -1.43 -18.89
N ALA A 84 -6.65 -2.26 -19.90
CA ALA A 84 -7.82 -3.12 -19.93
C ALA A 84 -7.75 -4.19 -18.81
N ASP A 85 -8.88 -4.51 -18.20
CA ASP A 85 -8.96 -5.39 -17.03
C ASP A 85 -8.37 -6.78 -17.27
N ASP A 86 -8.48 -7.30 -18.49
CA ASP A 86 -7.89 -8.58 -18.90
C ASP A 86 -6.36 -8.54 -19.12
N GLN A 87 -5.76 -7.35 -19.02
CA GLN A 87 -4.32 -7.12 -19.17
C GLN A 87 -3.65 -6.71 -17.85
N ILE A 88 -4.41 -6.56 -16.77
CA ILE A 88 -3.91 -6.22 -15.43
C ILE A 88 -3.80 -7.51 -14.62
N TYR A 89 -2.58 -7.83 -14.19
CA TYR A 89 -2.23 -9.03 -13.41
C TYR A 89 -1.82 -8.72 -11.97
N THR A 90 -1.72 -7.44 -11.63
CA THR A 90 -1.30 -7.03 -10.28
C THR A 90 -2.31 -6.05 -9.71
N VAL A 91 -2.94 -6.48 -8.63
CA VAL A 91 -3.93 -5.71 -7.86
C VAL A 91 -3.62 -5.92 -6.39
N VAL A 92 -3.28 -4.85 -5.70
CA VAL A 92 -2.97 -4.87 -4.27
C VAL A 92 -3.88 -3.94 -3.50
N GLN A 93 -4.04 -4.21 -2.21
CA GLN A 93 -4.82 -3.39 -1.28
C GLN A 93 -3.92 -2.94 -0.12
N PRO A 94 -3.10 -1.90 -0.33
CA PRO A 94 -2.22 -1.41 0.71
C PRO A 94 -3.00 -0.87 1.92
N ASP A 95 -2.44 -1.01 3.12
CA ASP A 95 -3.08 -0.51 4.34
C ASP A 95 -3.41 0.98 4.25
N ILE A 96 -2.47 1.80 3.70
CA ILE A 96 -2.71 3.20 3.33
C ILE A 96 -2.06 3.47 1.98
N CYS A 97 -2.72 4.22 1.11
CA CYS A 97 -2.05 4.85 -0.02
C CYS A 97 -2.46 6.31 -0.18
N ILE A 98 -1.56 7.11 -0.76
CA ILE A 98 -1.78 8.52 -1.09
C ILE A 98 -1.72 8.69 -2.59
N VAL A 99 -2.76 9.30 -3.15
CA VAL A 99 -2.88 9.63 -4.56
C VAL A 99 -3.02 11.14 -4.71
N CYS A 100 -2.06 11.78 -5.35
CA CYS A 100 -2.06 13.23 -5.59
C CYS A 100 -2.53 13.61 -7.00
N ASP A 101 -2.53 12.65 -7.92
CA ASP A 101 -3.07 12.80 -9.27
C ASP A 101 -4.43 12.11 -9.36
N SER A 102 -5.50 12.91 -9.33
CA SER A 102 -6.87 12.42 -9.39
C SER A 102 -7.22 11.72 -10.71
N SER A 103 -6.45 11.91 -11.78
CA SER A 103 -6.66 11.21 -13.05
C SER A 103 -6.39 9.70 -12.96
N LYS A 104 -5.70 9.25 -11.91
CA LYS A 104 -5.48 7.83 -11.60
C LYS A 104 -6.65 7.18 -10.86
N LEU A 105 -7.63 7.95 -10.43
CA LEU A 105 -8.76 7.46 -9.65
C LEU A 105 -9.97 7.21 -10.54
N ASP A 106 -10.59 6.04 -10.35
CA ASP A 106 -11.88 5.71 -10.94
C ASP A 106 -12.80 5.05 -9.88
N GLU A 107 -14.01 4.61 -10.27
CA GLU A 107 -14.98 3.97 -9.37
C GLU A 107 -14.46 2.68 -8.70
N ARG A 108 -13.38 2.10 -9.22
CA ARG A 108 -12.80 0.83 -8.75
C ARG A 108 -11.49 0.99 -7.99
N GLY A 109 -11.00 2.21 -7.80
CA GLY A 109 -9.79 2.48 -7.06
C GLY A 109 -8.74 3.27 -7.83
N CYS A 110 -7.46 2.92 -7.66
CA CYS A 110 -6.34 3.59 -8.33
C CYS A 110 -5.82 2.74 -9.50
N LEU A 111 -5.64 3.37 -10.65
CA LEU A 111 -5.00 2.78 -11.82
C LEU A 111 -3.59 3.37 -11.99
N GLY A 112 -2.57 2.54 -11.86
CA GLY A 112 -1.17 2.94 -11.80
C GLY A 112 -0.69 3.19 -10.37
N ALA A 113 0.54 3.69 -10.25
CA ALA A 113 1.18 3.89 -8.96
C ALA A 113 0.56 5.05 -8.16
N PRO A 114 0.14 4.85 -6.91
CA PRO A 114 -0.06 5.93 -5.96
C PRO A 114 1.28 6.66 -5.69
N ASP A 115 1.22 7.87 -5.13
CA ASP A 115 2.44 8.61 -4.81
C ASP A 115 3.16 8.03 -3.58
N MET A 116 2.41 7.47 -2.64
CA MET A 116 2.93 6.84 -1.44
C MET A 116 2.11 5.60 -1.06
N VAL A 117 2.78 4.61 -0.50
CA VAL A 117 2.17 3.41 0.10
C VAL A 117 2.72 3.18 1.50
N VAL A 118 1.85 2.76 2.42
CA VAL A 118 2.21 2.31 3.76
C VAL A 118 1.65 0.90 3.98
N GLU A 119 2.52 -0.02 4.35
CA GLU A 119 2.17 -1.36 4.81
C GLU A 119 2.50 -1.50 6.29
N ILE A 120 1.53 -1.92 7.09
CA ILE A 120 1.69 -2.07 8.52
C ILE A 120 1.76 -3.56 8.85
N LEU A 121 2.90 -4.00 9.38
CA LEU A 121 3.16 -5.40 9.64
C LEU A 121 2.21 -5.97 10.70
N SER A 122 1.61 -7.09 10.37
CA SER A 122 0.98 -7.99 11.34
C SER A 122 1.91 -9.17 11.64
N LEU A 123 1.64 -9.91 12.73
CA LEU A 123 2.44 -11.11 13.08
C LEU A 123 2.36 -12.21 12.01
N SER A 124 1.39 -12.16 11.13
CA SER A 124 1.12 -13.13 10.06
C SER A 124 1.69 -12.70 8.70
N SER A 125 1.98 -11.42 8.48
CA SER A 125 2.57 -10.90 7.24
C SER A 125 4.09 -10.99 7.31
N LEU A 126 4.62 -12.22 7.31
CA LEU A 126 6.06 -12.45 7.44
C LEU A 126 6.74 -12.43 6.07
N ARG A 127 7.77 -11.59 5.97
CA ARG A 127 8.91 -11.53 5.03
C ARG A 127 8.69 -11.85 3.53
N TYR A 128 7.87 -12.81 3.16
CA TYR A 128 7.65 -13.14 1.75
C TYR A 128 6.75 -12.10 1.07
N ASP A 129 5.64 -11.73 1.72
CA ASP A 129 4.71 -10.74 1.14
C ASP A 129 5.37 -9.36 0.99
N LEU A 130 6.25 -9.00 1.93
CA LEU A 130 6.99 -7.74 1.86
C LEU A 130 7.96 -7.67 0.69
N ASN A 131 8.69 -8.75 0.40
CA ASN A 131 9.64 -8.77 -0.71
C ASN A 131 8.91 -8.69 -2.06
N GLU A 132 7.78 -9.42 -2.22
CA GLU A 132 6.97 -9.34 -3.44
C GLU A 132 6.35 -7.95 -3.60
N LYS A 133 5.75 -7.38 -2.54
CA LYS A 133 5.17 -6.03 -2.56
C LYS A 133 6.22 -4.94 -2.76
N TYR A 134 7.41 -5.07 -2.15
CA TYR A 134 8.53 -4.18 -2.39
C TYR A 134 8.85 -4.09 -3.88
N THR A 135 9.00 -5.25 -4.53
CA THR A 135 9.29 -5.32 -5.98
C THR A 135 8.16 -4.73 -6.80
N ILE A 136 6.89 -5.03 -6.45
CA ILE A 136 5.71 -4.51 -7.14
C ILE A 136 5.65 -2.97 -7.04
N TYR A 137 5.89 -2.42 -5.86
CA TYR A 137 5.85 -0.98 -5.65
C TYR A 137 7.03 -0.26 -6.31
N GLU A 138 8.24 -0.85 -6.27
CA GLU A 138 9.41 -0.32 -6.96
C GLU A 138 9.20 -0.31 -8.48
N GLU A 139 8.86 -1.46 -9.08
CA GLU A 139 8.63 -1.60 -10.53
C GLU A 139 7.41 -0.79 -10.99
N GLY A 140 6.40 -0.68 -10.14
CA GLY A 140 5.20 0.10 -10.38
C GLY A 140 5.42 1.60 -10.34
N GLY A 141 6.52 2.07 -9.74
CA GLY A 141 6.87 3.50 -9.68
C GLY A 141 6.26 4.25 -8.48
N VAL A 142 5.96 3.55 -7.37
CA VAL A 142 5.54 4.19 -6.11
C VAL A 142 6.72 4.98 -5.56
N LYS A 143 6.56 6.30 -5.39
CA LYS A 143 7.67 7.21 -5.05
C LYS A 143 8.17 7.04 -3.62
N GLU A 144 7.26 6.75 -2.68
CA GLU A 144 7.56 6.60 -1.27
C GLU A 144 6.86 5.36 -0.71
N TYR A 145 7.62 4.45 -0.11
CA TYR A 145 7.09 3.22 0.46
C TYR A 145 7.52 3.07 1.91
N TRP A 146 6.56 2.89 2.80
CA TRP A 146 6.78 2.71 4.23
C TRP A 146 6.40 1.30 4.67
N VAL A 147 7.29 0.66 5.43
CA VAL A 147 7.03 -0.57 6.16
C VAL A 147 7.02 -0.24 7.64
N VAL A 148 5.85 -0.30 8.26
CA VAL A 148 5.64 0.04 9.67
C VAL A 148 5.58 -1.22 10.51
N SER A 149 6.43 -1.37 11.51
CA SER A 149 6.44 -2.48 12.47
C SER A 149 5.96 -2.04 13.86
N PRO A 150 4.67 -2.22 14.20
CA PRO A 150 4.18 -1.89 15.55
C PRO A 150 4.79 -2.74 16.66
N LYS A 151 5.29 -3.93 16.33
CA LYS A 151 5.98 -4.82 17.28
C LYS A 151 7.37 -4.29 17.63
N GLU A 152 8.12 -3.89 16.63
CA GLU A 152 9.50 -3.41 16.77
C GLU A 152 9.57 -1.91 17.02
N LYS A 153 8.41 -1.22 16.95
CA LYS A 153 8.26 0.24 17.11
C LYS A 153 9.14 1.02 16.13
N GLY A 154 9.25 0.52 14.90
CA GLY A 154 10.08 1.08 13.84
C GLY A 154 9.30 1.30 12.54
N ILE A 155 9.85 2.19 11.72
CA ILE A 155 9.39 2.46 10.35
C ILE A 155 10.60 2.35 9.44
N ASN A 156 10.50 1.55 8.39
CA ASN A 156 11.46 1.54 7.29
C ASN A 156 10.86 2.31 6.11
N VAL A 157 11.57 3.32 5.63
CA VAL A 157 11.16 4.22 4.54
C VAL A 157 12.05 4.00 3.34
N PHE A 158 11.44 3.74 2.20
CA PHE A 158 12.11 3.57 0.91
C PHE A 158 11.67 4.68 -0.04
N ILE A 159 12.63 5.31 -0.72
CA ILE A 159 12.38 6.40 -1.67
C ILE A 159 12.87 6.00 -3.04
N LEU A 160 11.96 6.08 -4.03
CA LEU A 160 12.27 5.77 -5.42
C LEU A 160 13.23 6.82 -6.00
N GLN A 161 14.35 6.34 -6.52
CA GLN A 161 15.39 7.15 -7.11
C GLN A 161 15.17 7.34 -8.62
N GLU A 162 15.90 8.26 -9.24
CA GLU A 162 15.81 8.55 -10.69
C GLU A 162 16.13 7.32 -11.57
N ASN A 163 16.89 6.37 -11.05
CA ASN A 163 17.20 5.10 -11.74
C ASN A 163 16.06 4.07 -11.69
N GLY A 164 14.91 4.43 -11.11
CA GLY A 164 13.75 3.56 -10.98
C GLY A 164 13.90 2.47 -9.91
N LYS A 165 14.85 2.61 -9.00
CA LYS A 165 15.07 1.71 -7.86
C LYS A 165 14.88 2.44 -6.55
N TYR A 166 14.41 1.72 -5.53
CA TYR A 166 14.42 2.25 -4.18
C TYR A 166 15.85 2.43 -3.68
N ASP A 167 16.04 3.38 -2.78
CA ASP A 167 17.26 3.50 -2.00
C ASP A 167 17.42 2.32 -1.03
N ASP A 168 18.53 2.31 -0.26
CA ASP A 168 18.81 1.23 0.72
C ASP A 168 17.81 1.21 1.90
N GLY A 169 16.88 2.17 1.93
CA GLY A 169 15.90 2.36 3.00
C GLY A 169 16.49 3.00 4.26
N THR A 170 15.69 3.84 4.91
CA THR A 170 16.04 4.47 6.18
C THR A 170 15.16 3.93 7.29
N VAL A 171 15.78 3.39 8.35
CA VAL A 171 15.07 2.88 9.53
C VAL A 171 14.95 4.00 10.57
N TYR A 172 13.71 4.25 11.02
CA TYR A 172 13.38 5.20 12.07
C TYR A 172 12.84 4.47 13.30
N GLU A 173 13.54 4.60 14.42
CA GLU A 173 13.21 3.94 15.70
C GLU A 173 13.36 4.93 16.86
N GLY A 174 12.91 4.52 18.04
CA GLY A 174 13.04 5.33 19.26
C GLY A 174 12.19 6.60 19.20
N ASN A 175 12.79 7.75 19.61
CA ASN A 175 12.14 9.06 19.57
C ASN A 175 12.65 9.85 18.37
N THR A 176 12.15 9.54 17.17
CA THR A 176 12.55 10.19 15.91
C THR A 176 11.35 10.78 15.18
N GLN A 177 11.63 11.74 14.29
CA GLN A 177 10.65 12.32 13.38
C GLN A 177 10.86 11.72 11.99
N VAL A 178 9.85 11.11 11.43
CA VAL A 178 9.88 10.50 10.10
C VAL A 178 9.31 11.50 9.10
N PRO A 179 10.14 12.10 8.23
CA PRO A 179 9.65 13.03 7.23
C PRO A 179 8.82 12.28 6.17
N VAL A 180 7.67 12.84 5.79
CA VAL A 180 6.84 12.33 4.70
C VAL A 180 7.22 13.08 3.43
N GLN A 181 7.95 12.43 2.52
CA GLN A 181 8.46 13.07 1.29
C GLN A 181 7.34 13.49 0.35
N THR A 182 6.30 12.67 0.25
CA THR A 182 5.09 12.93 -0.55
C THR A 182 4.31 14.14 -0.03
N LEU A 183 4.30 14.38 1.29
CA LEU A 183 3.61 15.49 1.94
C LEU A 183 4.64 16.42 2.59
N LYS A 184 5.33 17.20 1.77
CA LYS A 184 6.43 18.08 2.21
C LYS A 184 6.04 18.99 3.37
N GLY A 185 6.78 18.88 4.46
CA GLY A 185 6.52 19.61 5.71
C GLY A 185 5.79 18.79 6.78
N LEU A 186 5.25 17.62 6.46
CA LEU A 186 4.76 16.67 7.44
C LEU A 186 5.90 15.80 7.97
N SER A 187 5.92 15.61 9.30
CA SER A 187 6.72 14.56 9.95
C SER A 187 5.85 13.80 10.95
N ILE A 188 6.09 12.51 11.08
CA ILE A 188 5.39 11.61 12.03
C ILE A 188 6.36 11.19 13.13
N SER A 189 6.00 11.46 14.39
CA SER A 189 6.78 11.03 15.54
C SER A 189 6.61 9.54 15.80
N THR A 190 7.70 8.77 15.79
CA THR A 190 7.67 7.35 16.16
C THR A 190 7.24 7.16 17.61
N GLU A 191 7.66 8.04 18.53
CA GLU A 191 7.23 8.00 19.93
C GLU A 191 5.70 8.15 20.04
N ALA A 192 5.12 9.18 19.42
CA ALA A 192 3.67 9.40 19.44
C ALA A 192 2.89 8.29 18.73
N LEU A 193 3.45 7.74 17.66
CA LEU A 193 2.83 6.65 16.89
C LEU A 193 2.73 5.38 17.72
N PHE A 194 3.80 4.97 18.38
CA PHE A 194 3.89 3.70 19.11
C PHE A 194 3.64 3.80 20.62
N LYS A 195 3.30 4.99 21.10
CA LYS A 195 2.84 5.18 22.50
C LYS A 195 1.48 4.51 22.67
N ASP A 196 1.37 3.65 23.69
CA ASP A 196 0.16 2.93 24.10
C ASP A 196 -0.93 3.89 24.58
#